data_ce3fd3de5d04a60163711f0aa8ddcc34
#
_entry.id   ce3fd3de5d04a60163711f0aa8ddcc34
#
_cell.length_a   1.000
_cell.length_b   1.000
_cell.length_c   1.000
_cell.angle_alpha   90.00
_cell.angle_beta   90.00
_cell.angle_gamma   90.00
#
_symmetry.space_group_name_H-M   'P 1'
#
loop_
_entity.id
_entity.type
_entity.pdbx_description
1 polymer ?
#
loop_
_entity_poly.entity_id
_entity_poly.type
_entity_poly.pdbx_seq_one_letter_code
_entity_poly.pdbx_strand_id
1 'polypeptide(L)'
;LHQDSGVDEAKISELHGNATYAKCLECSKRYELENLKKDFLKSNEPPVCSICGGIIKTATISFGQAMPEREMQISQRKAIESDLFICIGTSLAVFPAADLPLLAKETGATLVILNNEPTQMDQYADLVINRDISEVFSEISI
;
A
#
# COMPACT_ATOMS: atom_id res chain seq x y z
N LEU A 1 -6.24 0.77 7.93
CA LEU A 1 -7.53 0.47 7.26
C LEU A 1 -7.77 -1.04 7.17
N HIS A 2 -6.96 -1.79 6.40
CA HIS A 2 -7.17 -3.24 6.21
C HIS A 2 -7.10 -4.02 7.53
N GLN A 3 -6.12 -3.73 8.39
CA GLN A 3 -6.02 -4.31 9.73
C GLN A 3 -7.25 -3.96 10.59
N ASP A 4 -7.70 -2.70 10.53
CA ASP A 4 -8.86 -2.22 11.30
C ASP A 4 -10.18 -2.85 10.81
N SER A 5 -10.24 -3.28 9.55
CA SER A 5 -11.40 -3.99 8.98
C SER A 5 -11.44 -5.49 9.31
N GLY A 6 -10.45 -6.00 10.05
CA GLY A 6 -10.37 -7.41 10.45
C GLY A 6 -9.78 -8.35 9.40
N VAL A 7 -9.16 -7.81 8.33
CA VAL A 7 -8.40 -8.64 7.39
C VAL A 7 -7.17 -9.21 8.09
N ASP A 8 -6.95 -10.52 7.95
CA ASP A 8 -5.78 -11.21 8.49
C ASP A 8 -4.48 -10.57 7.95
N GLU A 9 -3.57 -10.21 8.86
CA GLU A 9 -2.27 -9.60 8.51
C GLU A 9 -1.47 -10.44 7.51
N ALA A 10 -1.58 -11.76 7.57
CA ALA A 10 -0.93 -12.66 6.63
C ALA A 10 -1.42 -12.51 5.18
N LYS A 11 -2.57 -11.87 4.97
CA LYS A 11 -3.16 -11.58 3.66
C LYS A 11 -2.91 -10.17 3.18
N ILE A 12 -2.20 -9.34 3.96
CA ILE A 12 -1.91 -7.94 3.64
C ILE A 12 -0.47 -7.81 3.16
N SER A 13 -0.27 -7.18 2.00
CA SER A 13 1.03 -6.77 1.48
C SER A 13 1.12 -5.25 1.42
N GLU A 14 1.99 -4.66 2.24
CA GLU A 14 2.14 -3.20 2.36
C GLU A 14 3.23 -2.67 1.41
N LEU A 15 2.92 -2.61 0.11
CA LEU A 15 3.89 -2.22 -0.93
C LEU A 15 4.48 -0.83 -0.71
N HIS A 16 3.70 0.11 -0.21
CA HIS A 16 4.15 1.47 0.08
C HIS A 16 4.48 1.68 1.58
N GLY A 17 4.63 0.57 2.32
CA GLY A 17 4.90 0.57 3.74
C GLY A 17 3.71 0.99 4.59
N ASN A 18 4.00 1.43 5.81
CA ASN A 18 2.98 1.70 6.83
C ASN A 18 3.28 3.02 7.54
N ALA A 19 2.25 3.85 7.73
CA ALA A 19 2.34 5.15 8.39
C ALA A 19 2.04 5.09 9.91
N THR A 20 1.72 3.91 10.48
CA THR A 20 1.36 3.78 11.90
C THR A 20 2.56 3.61 12.83
N TYR A 21 3.74 3.34 12.28
CA TYR A 21 4.99 3.22 13.02
C TYR A 21 6.16 3.80 12.23
N ALA A 22 7.31 3.94 12.88
CA ALA A 22 8.55 4.40 12.27
C ALA A 22 9.64 3.34 12.31
N LYS A 23 10.64 3.49 11.43
CA LYS A 23 11.85 2.65 11.40
C LYS A 23 13.10 3.49 11.28
N CYS A 24 14.19 3.00 11.84
CA CYS A 24 15.52 3.51 11.53
C CYS A 24 15.90 3.12 10.10
N LEU A 25 16.41 4.07 9.33
CA LEU A 25 16.82 3.83 7.94
C LEU A 25 18.05 2.93 7.82
N GLU A 26 18.90 2.91 8.86
CA GLU A 26 20.15 2.13 8.86
C GLU A 26 19.97 0.70 9.41
N CYS A 27 19.39 0.57 10.62
CA CYS A 27 19.30 -0.72 11.30
C CYS A 27 17.91 -1.32 11.34
N SER A 28 16.92 -0.68 10.69
CA SER A 28 15.52 -1.13 10.61
C SER A 28 14.79 -1.29 11.95
N LYS A 29 15.38 -0.84 13.07
CA LYS A 29 14.69 -0.87 14.37
C LYS A 29 13.37 -0.12 14.28
N ARG A 30 12.30 -0.77 14.76
CA ARG A 30 10.95 -0.20 14.84
C ARG A 30 10.79 0.71 16.04
N TYR A 31 10.01 1.76 15.87
CA TYR A 31 9.64 2.75 16.88
C TYR A 31 8.15 3.07 16.79
N GLU A 32 7.52 3.27 17.95
CA GLU A 32 6.14 3.74 18.01
C GLU A 32 6.08 5.26 17.80
N LEU A 33 5.23 5.69 16.87
CA LEU A 33 5.13 7.10 16.46
C LEU A 33 4.77 8.05 17.60
N GLU A 34 3.90 7.62 18.53
CA GLU A 34 3.48 8.48 19.64
C GLU A 34 4.65 8.93 20.51
N ASN A 35 5.61 8.03 20.78
CA ASN A 35 6.79 8.35 21.57
C ASN A 35 7.70 9.32 20.83
N LEU A 36 7.96 9.06 19.55
CA LEU A 36 8.77 9.93 18.70
C LEU A 36 8.13 11.33 18.55
N LYS A 37 6.81 11.41 18.40
CA LYS A 37 6.08 12.68 18.32
C LYS A 37 6.23 13.49 19.60
N LYS A 38 6.13 12.85 20.77
CA LYS A 38 6.32 13.52 22.07
C LYS A 38 7.72 14.09 22.21
N ASP A 39 8.75 13.32 21.80
CA ASP A 39 10.14 13.73 21.88
C ASP A 39 10.45 14.87 20.90
N PHE A 40 9.97 14.74 19.65
CA PHE A 40 10.11 15.79 18.63
C PHE A 40 9.46 17.12 19.06
N LEU A 41 8.23 17.07 19.62
CA LEU A 41 7.53 18.29 20.08
C LEU A 41 8.25 18.99 21.24
N LYS A 42 9.09 18.28 22.03
CA LYS A 42 9.88 18.86 23.11
C LYS A 42 11.20 19.45 22.62
N SER A 43 11.90 18.72 21.73
CA SER A 43 13.26 19.08 21.29
C SER A 43 13.28 19.90 20.00
N ASN A 44 12.25 19.77 19.17
CA ASN A 44 12.18 20.26 17.78
C ASN A 44 13.34 19.75 16.90
N GLU A 45 13.93 18.60 17.28
CA GLU A 45 15.02 17.95 16.56
C GLU A 45 14.55 16.64 15.93
N PRO A 46 15.00 16.29 14.70
CA PRO A 46 14.68 15.02 14.07
C PRO A 46 15.07 13.84 14.97
N PRO A 47 14.21 12.83 15.13
CA PRO A 47 14.51 11.69 15.97
C PRO A 47 15.65 10.84 15.39
N VAL A 48 16.58 10.43 16.24
CA VAL A 48 17.70 9.55 15.89
C VAL A 48 17.60 8.21 16.59
N CYS A 49 18.13 7.19 15.95
CA CYS A 49 18.09 5.83 16.47
C CYS A 49 18.95 5.65 17.73
N SER A 50 18.34 5.16 18.80
CA SER A 50 19.05 4.91 20.07
C SER A 50 20.09 3.76 20.01
N ILE A 51 20.10 2.97 18.92
CA ILE A 51 21.06 1.88 18.72
C ILE A 51 22.25 2.31 17.87
N CYS A 52 22.00 2.94 16.71
CA CYS A 52 23.03 3.22 15.71
C CYS A 52 23.18 4.71 15.36
N GLY A 53 22.37 5.60 15.94
CA GLY A 53 22.38 7.02 15.61
C GLY A 53 21.77 7.38 14.24
N GLY A 54 21.29 6.40 13.48
CA GLY A 54 20.68 6.61 12.16
C GLY A 54 19.36 7.37 12.23
N ILE A 55 18.94 7.94 11.11
CA ILE A 55 17.69 8.70 10.99
C ILE A 55 16.48 7.78 11.15
N ILE A 56 15.51 8.23 11.95
CA ILE A 56 14.22 7.56 12.08
C ILE A 56 13.18 8.28 11.22
N LYS A 57 12.44 7.49 10.43
CA LYS A 57 11.35 8.00 9.59
C LYS A 57 10.14 7.06 9.69
N THR A 58 8.94 7.53 9.36
CA THR A 58 7.78 6.65 9.18
C THR A 58 8.10 5.50 8.24
N ALA A 59 7.57 4.31 8.52
CA ALA A 59 7.85 3.11 7.74
C ALA A 59 7.21 3.10 6.34
N THR A 60 6.86 4.27 5.82
CA THR A 60 6.38 4.47 4.45
C THR A 60 7.53 4.40 3.46
N ILE A 61 7.28 3.97 2.24
CA ILE A 61 8.23 4.02 1.14
C ILE A 61 8.10 5.37 0.43
N SER A 62 9.19 6.13 0.40
CA SER A 62 9.24 7.43 -0.31
C SER A 62 9.72 7.25 -1.75
N PHE A 63 9.43 8.23 -2.60
CA PHE A 63 10.00 8.25 -3.95
C PHE A 63 11.54 8.14 -3.91
N GLY A 64 12.09 7.30 -4.78
CA GLY A 64 13.52 6.99 -4.81
C GLY A 64 13.98 5.90 -3.83
N GLN A 65 13.12 5.42 -2.92
CA GLN A 65 13.40 4.25 -2.12
C GLN A 65 13.01 2.96 -2.87
N ALA A 66 13.80 1.91 -2.68
CA ALA A 66 13.44 0.59 -3.19
C ALA A 66 12.13 0.09 -2.55
N MET A 67 11.27 -0.52 -3.36
CA MET A 67 10.09 -1.21 -2.87
C MET A 67 10.49 -2.42 -2.00
N PRO A 68 9.68 -2.79 -1.00
CA PRO A 68 9.95 -3.99 -0.20
C PRO A 68 9.92 -5.24 -1.10
N GLU A 69 11.06 -5.86 -1.28
CA GLU A 69 11.23 -6.96 -2.24
C GLU A 69 10.31 -8.14 -1.95
N ARG A 70 10.23 -8.54 -0.67
CA ARG A 70 9.38 -9.66 -0.24
C ARG A 70 7.90 -9.40 -0.54
N GLU A 71 7.41 -8.23 -0.20
CA GLU A 71 6.02 -7.80 -0.42
C GLU A 71 5.71 -7.72 -1.91
N MET A 72 6.65 -7.23 -2.73
CA MET A 72 6.52 -7.22 -4.18
C MET A 72 6.43 -8.64 -4.76
N GLN A 73 7.30 -9.55 -4.34
CA GLN A 73 7.28 -10.96 -4.80
C GLN A 73 5.98 -11.67 -4.40
N ILE A 74 5.48 -11.43 -3.17
CA ILE A 74 4.19 -11.96 -2.72
C ILE A 74 3.05 -11.41 -3.57
N SER A 75 3.02 -10.09 -3.80
CA SER A 75 1.97 -9.43 -4.56
C SER A 75 1.96 -9.86 -6.03
N GLN A 76 3.13 -10.00 -6.67
CA GLN A 76 3.25 -10.52 -8.03
C GLN A 76 2.70 -11.95 -8.14
N ARG A 77 3.10 -12.83 -7.21
CA ARG A 77 2.59 -14.20 -7.18
C ARG A 77 1.06 -14.23 -6.99
N LYS A 78 0.53 -13.41 -6.08
CA LYS A 78 -0.92 -13.33 -5.84
C LYS A 78 -1.68 -12.75 -7.04
N ALA A 79 -1.09 -11.81 -7.76
CA ALA A 79 -1.65 -11.31 -9.02
C ALA A 79 -1.74 -12.43 -10.07
N ILE A 80 -0.67 -13.22 -10.24
CA ILE A 80 -0.61 -14.34 -11.19
C ILE A 80 -1.61 -15.47 -10.82
N GLU A 81 -1.80 -15.73 -9.53
CA GLU A 81 -2.68 -16.79 -9.02
C GLU A 81 -4.16 -16.37 -8.95
N SER A 82 -4.49 -15.11 -9.24
CA SER A 82 -5.85 -14.60 -9.06
C SER A 82 -6.76 -14.91 -10.25
N ASP A 83 -8.03 -15.23 -9.98
CA ASP A 83 -9.10 -15.30 -10.99
C ASP A 83 -9.82 -13.95 -11.13
N LEU A 84 -9.78 -13.15 -10.05
CA LEU A 84 -10.36 -11.80 -9.97
C LEU A 84 -9.37 -10.86 -9.30
N PHE A 85 -9.06 -9.75 -9.96
CA PHE A 85 -8.21 -8.68 -9.43
C PHE A 85 -9.02 -7.38 -9.38
N ILE A 86 -9.15 -6.81 -8.20
CA ILE A 86 -9.95 -5.59 -8.00
C ILE A 86 -9.03 -4.45 -7.53
N CYS A 87 -9.00 -3.36 -8.29
CA CYS A 87 -8.34 -2.12 -7.90
C CYS A 87 -9.35 -1.17 -7.30
N ILE A 88 -9.14 -0.72 -6.07
CA ILE A 88 -10.09 0.14 -5.36
C ILE A 88 -9.38 1.40 -4.86
N GLY A 89 -9.88 2.59 -5.25
CA GLY A 89 -9.41 3.87 -4.74
C GLY A 89 -7.94 4.17 -5.05
N THR A 90 -7.50 3.84 -6.25
CA THR A 90 -6.11 4.05 -6.68
C THR A 90 -6.05 4.65 -8.08
N SER A 91 -5.15 5.60 -8.28
CA SER A 91 -4.91 6.21 -9.61
C SER A 91 -4.14 5.30 -10.57
N LEU A 92 -3.56 4.19 -10.07
CA LEU A 92 -2.73 3.26 -10.84
C LEU A 92 -1.60 3.94 -11.64
N ALA A 93 -1.03 5.02 -11.07
CA ALA A 93 0.00 5.84 -11.71
C ALA A 93 1.40 5.61 -11.16
N VAL A 94 1.56 4.86 -10.05
CA VAL A 94 2.84 4.69 -9.36
C VAL A 94 3.41 3.30 -9.61
N PHE A 95 4.49 3.26 -10.37
CA PHE A 95 5.22 2.03 -10.69
C PHE A 95 6.27 1.71 -9.61
N PRO A 96 6.56 0.40 -9.37
CA PRO A 96 6.11 -0.78 -10.10
C PRO A 96 4.76 -1.38 -9.60
N ALA A 97 4.11 -0.83 -8.58
CA ALA A 97 2.86 -1.37 -8.06
C ALA A 97 1.72 -1.34 -9.10
N ALA A 98 1.70 -0.34 -9.98
CA ALA A 98 0.73 -0.20 -11.06
C ALA A 98 0.83 -1.30 -12.14
N ASP A 99 1.90 -2.11 -12.17
CA ASP A 99 2.01 -3.25 -13.09
C ASP A 99 1.23 -4.49 -12.61
N LEU A 100 0.89 -4.59 -11.33
CA LEU A 100 0.23 -5.77 -10.77
C LEU A 100 -1.14 -6.08 -11.41
N PRO A 101 -2.02 -5.09 -11.66
CA PRO A 101 -3.28 -5.34 -12.38
C PRO A 101 -3.08 -5.88 -13.78
N LEU A 102 -2.08 -5.38 -14.52
CA LEU A 102 -1.76 -5.87 -15.86
C LEU A 102 -1.25 -7.30 -15.81
N LEU A 103 -0.37 -7.60 -14.87
CA LEU A 103 0.14 -8.95 -14.66
C LEU A 103 -1.00 -9.95 -14.36
N ALA A 104 -1.96 -9.58 -13.51
CA ALA A 104 -3.13 -10.40 -13.23
C ALA A 104 -3.99 -10.59 -14.50
N LYS A 105 -4.20 -9.52 -15.26
CA LYS A 105 -4.96 -9.57 -16.52
C LYS A 105 -4.30 -10.47 -17.56
N GLU A 106 -2.99 -10.38 -17.75
CA GLU A 106 -2.21 -11.19 -18.68
C GLU A 106 -2.24 -12.67 -18.33
N THR A 107 -2.39 -12.99 -17.04
CA THR A 107 -2.49 -14.40 -16.57
C THR A 107 -3.93 -14.92 -16.50
N GLY A 108 -4.92 -14.14 -16.95
CA GLY A 108 -6.29 -14.59 -17.15
C GLY A 108 -7.29 -14.13 -16.11
N ALA A 109 -6.90 -13.29 -15.15
CA ALA A 109 -7.83 -12.74 -14.16
C ALA A 109 -8.84 -11.79 -14.80
N THR A 110 -10.04 -11.73 -14.24
CA THR A 110 -10.98 -10.64 -14.48
C THR A 110 -10.48 -9.40 -13.74
N LEU A 111 -10.22 -8.30 -14.46
CA LEU A 111 -9.76 -7.04 -13.88
C LEU A 111 -10.91 -6.06 -13.70
N VAL A 112 -11.12 -5.62 -12.46
CA VAL A 112 -12.12 -4.62 -12.08
C VAL A 112 -11.42 -3.39 -11.50
N ILE A 113 -11.80 -2.19 -11.95
CA ILE A 113 -11.31 -0.93 -11.41
C ILE A 113 -12.50 -0.15 -10.83
N LEU A 114 -12.45 0.12 -9.53
CA LEU A 114 -13.39 0.99 -8.81
C LEU A 114 -12.62 2.20 -8.30
N ASN A 115 -12.76 3.31 -8.98
CA ASN A 115 -12.08 4.56 -8.63
C ASN A 115 -12.94 5.76 -9.02
N ASN A 116 -12.90 6.83 -8.24
CA ASN A 116 -13.73 8.00 -8.50
C ASN A 116 -13.41 8.66 -9.86
N GLU A 117 -12.13 8.70 -10.21
CA GLU A 117 -11.65 9.29 -11.46
C GLU A 117 -11.14 8.20 -12.42
N PRO A 118 -11.19 8.45 -13.75
CA PRO A 118 -10.59 7.56 -14.73
C PRO A 118 -9.09 7.35 -14.47
N THR A 119 -8.60 6.17 -14.84
CA THR A 119 -7.20 5.79 -14.74
C THR A 119 -6.62 5.41 -16.11
N GLN A 120 -5.30 5.42 -16.23
CA GLN A 120 -4.62 4.96 -17.46
C GLN A 120 -4.82 3.45 -17.70
N MET A 121 -5.23 2.70 -16.68
CA MET A 121 -5.43 1.25 -16.74
C MET A 121 -6.86 0.85 -17.14
N ASP A 122 -7.79 1.79 -17.22
CA ASP A 122 -9.21 1.52 -17.54
C ASP A 122 -9.37 0.77 -18.88
N GLN A 123 -8.52 1.08 -19.85
CA GLN A 123 -8.53 0.42 -21.17
C GLN A 123 -8.23 -1.09 -21.11
N TYR A 124 -7.64 -1.59 -20.04
CA TYR A 124 -7.29 -3.00 -19.84
C TYR A 124 -8.31 -3.74 -18.97
N ALA A 125 -9.18 -3.01 -18.28
CA ALA A 125 -10.13 -3.58 -17.34
C ALA A 125 -11.34 -4.22 -18.06
N ASP A 126 -11.88 -5.27 -17.46
CA ASP A 126 -13.15 -5.87 -17.89
C ASP A 126 -14.35 -5.09 -17.40
N LEU A 127 -14.19 -4.42 -16.25
CA LEU A 127 -15.20 -3.55 -15.65
C LEU A 127 -14.56 -2.33 -15.01
N VAL A 128 -15.04 -1.15 -15.36
CA VAL A 128 -14.66 0.12 -14.74
C VAL A 128 -15.88 0.77 -14.09
N ILE A 129 -15.74 1.15 -12.84
CA ILE A 129 -16.77 1.84 -12.05
C ILE A 129 -16.19 3.17 -11.56
N ASN A 130 -16.51 4.26 -12.23
CA ASN A 130 -16.08 5.62 -11.84
C ASN A 130 -17.13 6.25 -10.91
N ARG A 131 -17.12 5.83 -9.66
CA ARG A 131 -18.02 6.30 -8.59
C ARG A 131 -17.30 6.32 -7.25
N ASP A 132 -17.90 7.04 -6.29
CA ASP A 132 -17.46 7.00 -4.90
C ASP A 132 -17.55 5.57 -4.33
N ILE A 133 -16.47 5.14 -3.65
CA ILE A 133 -16.35 3.78 -3.12
C ILE A 133 -17.43 3.50 -2.08
N SER A 134 -17.73 4.47 -1.21
CA SER A 134 -18.71 4.32 -0.13
C SER A 134 -20.13 4.17 -0.70
N GLU A 135 -20.46 4.93 -1.77
CA GLU A 135 -21.73 4.81 -2.47
C GLU A 135 -21.89 3.41 -3.06
N VAL A 136 -20.89 2.95 -3.83
CA VAL A 136 -20.93 1.62 -4.47
C VAL A 136 -21.10 0.52 -3.44
N PHE A 137 -20.32 0.52 -2.37
CA PHE A 137 -20.43 -0.50 -1.34
C PHE A 137 -21.73 -0.43 -0.52
N SER A 138 -22.35 0.74 -0.42
CA SER A 138 -23.68 0.87 0.23
C SER A 138 -24.82 0.21 -0.55
N GLU A 139 -24.66 0.04 -1.87
CA GLU A 139 -25.62 -0.60 -2.76
C GLU A 139 -25.48 -2.14 -2.81
N ILE A 140 -24.33 -2.67 -2.32
CA ILE A 140 -24.09 -4.12 -2.30
C ILE A 140 -24.78 -4.71 -1.06
N SER A 141 -25.85 -5.47 -1.29
CA SER A 141 -26.49 -6.26 -0.24
C SER A 141 -25.71 -7.57 -0.06
N ILE A 142 -25.13 -7.77 1.12
CA ILE A 142 -24.46 -9.01 1.53
C ILE A 142 -25.42 -9.83 2.38
#